data_5fe205b3b299cd9e3e79aae59c7957ef
#
_entry.id   5fe205b3b299cd9e3e79aae59c7957ef
#
_cell.length_a   1.000
_cell.length_b   1.000
_cell.length_c   1.000
_cell.angle_alpha   90.00
_cell.angle_beta   90.00
_cell.angle_gamma   90.00
#
_symmetry.space_group_name_H-M   'P 1'
#
loop_
_entity.id
_entity.type
_entity.pdbx_description
1 polymer ?
#
loop_
_entity_poly.entity_id
_entity_poly.type
_entity_poly.pdbx_seq_one_letter_code
_entity_poly.pdbx_strand_id
1 'polypeptide(L)'
;VLARGSAPITMDFLRKYYLDAYDRISKYMPKEKYVVIHDGFELMAWKDFMQEEKYSNVILDTHQYLMVAEADGCEQTVEAYVKYVKEEIEPKITEMEKYFPVICGEWCLFNSLACGCDTKGGQSVLNGVEGSTEEKVSAEEKKKIYNALAKVQLEAWNKGSGYYYWSYKLLTDTV
;
A
#
# COMPACT_ATOMS: atom_id res chain seq x y z
N VAL A 1 -2.69 -7.96 8.64
CA VAL A 1 -1.50 -7.41 7.97
C VAL A 1 -0.31 -8.24 8.40
N LEU A 2 0.29 -8.94 7.45
CA LEU A 2 1.48 -9.76 7.71
C LEU A 2 2.69 -8.91 7.40
N ALA A 3 3.16 -8.18 8.43
CA ALA A 3 4.28 -7.27 8.28
C ALA A 3 5.55 -7.98 7.80
N ARG A 4 6.35 -7.27 7.00
CA ARG A 4 7.79 -7.56 6.84
C ARG A 4 8.43 -7.45 8.23
N GLY A 5 8.44 -8.54 8.98
CA GLY A 5 9.05 -8.63 10.31
C GLY A 5 10.26 -9.54 10.30
N SER A 6 10.88 -9.72 11.46
CA SER A 6 12.09 -10.55 11.66
C SER A 6 11.95 -12.04 11.28
N ALA A 7 10.75 -12.49 10.94
CA ALA A 7 10.47 -13.79 10.34
C ALA A 7 9.43 -13.59 9.23
N PRO A 8 9.84 -13.33 7.99
CA PRO A 8 8.91 -13.12 6.90
C PRO A 8 8.09 -14.40 6.65
N ILE A 9 6.78 -14.23 6.59
CA ILE A 9 5.89 -15.30 6.15
C ILE A 9 6.17 -15.52 4.66
N THR A 10 6.44 -16.79 4.31
CA THR A 10 6.74 -17.15 2.93
C THR A 10 5.50 -17.08 2.04
N MET A 11 5.68 -16.81 0.76
CA MET A 11 4.58 -16.82 -0.22
C MET A 11 3.87 -18.18 -0.27
N ASP A 12 4.59 -19.29 -0.15
CA ASP A 12 4.01 -20.62 -0.12
C ASP A 12 3.06 -20.81 1.07
N PHE A 13 3.46 -20.29 2.24
CA PHE A 13 2.60 -20.33 3.42
C PHE A 13 1.34 -19.46 3.21
N LEU A 14 1.48 -18.26 2.66
CA LEU A 14 0.34 -17.37 2.37
C LEU A 14 -0.62 -18.01 1.37
N ARG A 15 -0.11 -18.53 0.26
CA ARG A 15 -0.91 -19.23 -0.75
C ARG A 15 -1.68 -20.40 -0.14
N LYS A 16 -1.01 -21.25 0.62
CA LYS A 16 -1.67 -22.35 1.32
C LYS A 16 -2.72 -21.86 2.31
N TYR A 17 -2.41 -20.85 3.10
CA TYR A 17 -3.35 -20.27 4.07
C TYR A 17 -4.60 -19.73 3.39
N TYR A 18 -4.47 -18.99 2.29
CA TYR A 18 -5.63 -18.43 1.58
C TYR A 18 -6.49 -19.49 0.92
N LEU A 19 -5.91 -20.56 0.37
CA LEU A 19 -6.66 -21.70 -0.15
C LEU A 19 -7.44 -22.40 0.96
N ASP A 20 -6.79 -22.74 2.07
CA ASP A 20 -7.42 -23.41 3.21
C ASP A 20 -8.52 -22.53 3.83
N ALA A 21 -8.30 -21.21 3.93
CA ALA A 21 -9.27 -20.26 4.45
C ALA A 21 -10.49 -20.15 3.52
N TYR A 22 -10.26 -19.97 2.21
CA TYR A 22 -11.32 -19.88 1.22
C TYR A 22 -12.20 -21.14 1.20
N ASP A 23 -11.59 -22.33 1.19
CA ASP A 23 -12.32 -23.60 1.19
C ASP A 23 -13.22 -23.76 2.43
N ARG A 24 -12.83 -23.15 3.55
CA ARG A 24 -13.62 -23.19 4.78
C ARG A 24 -14.76 -22.19 4.78
N ILE A 25 -14.47 -20.93 4.44
CA ILE A 25 -15.44 -19.83 4.54
C ILE A 25 -16.47 -19.85 3.40
N SER A 26 -16.09 -20.26 2.20
CA SER A 26 -16.97 -20.29 1.02
C SER A 26 -18.21 -21.18 1.20
N LYS A 27 -18.15 -22.16 2.10
CA LYS A 27 -19.30 -23.03 2.44
C LYS A 27 -20.41 -22.29 3.17
N TYR A 28 -20.10 -21.19 3.83
CA TYR A 28 -21.01 -20.44 4.69
C TYR A 28 -21.26 -19.02 4.19
N MET A 29 -20.43 -18.56 3.25
CA MET A 29 -20.48 -17.20 2.74
C MET A 29 -21.40 -17.13 1.50
N PRO A 30 -22.32 -16.15 1.43
CA PRO A 30 -23.10 -15.90 0.23
C PRO A 30 -22.17 -15.60 -0.97
N LYS A 31 -22.53 -16.09 -2.16
CA LYS A 31 -21.69 -15.97 -3.38
C LYS A 31 -21.45 -14.52 -3.84
N GLU A 32 -22.36 -13.62 -3.48
CA GLU A 32 -22.26 -12.18 -3.77
C GLU A 32 -21.33 -11.42 -2.83
N LYS A 33 -20.74 -12.09 -1.85
CA LYS A 33 -19.75 -11.51 -0.94
C LYS A 33 -18.33 -11.77 -1.45
N TYR A 34 -17.47 -10.80 -1.24
CA TYR A 34 -16.08 -10.90 -1.65
C TYR A 34 -15.19 -11.43 -0.52
N VAL A 35 -14.16 -12.16 -0.91
CA VAL A 35 -13.04 -12.53 -0.05
C VAL A 35 -11.86 -11.65 -0.41
N VAL A 36 -11.38 -10.88 0.54
CA VAL A 36 -10.22 -10.00 0.34
C VAL A 36 -8.98 -10.71 0.87
N ILE A 37 -7.97 -10.86 0.04
CA ILE A 37 -6.66 -11.41 0.41
C ILE A 37 -5.59 -10.33 0.23
N HIS A 38 -4.66 -10.25 1.17
CA HIS A 38 -3.56 -9.30 1.11
C HIS A 38 -2.39 -9.83 0.28
N ASP A 39 -1.74 -8.95 -0.49
CA ASP A 39 -0.66 -9.33 -1.42
C ASP A 39 0.66 -9.72 -0.75
N GLY A 40 0.79 -9.53 0.56
CA GLY A 40 2.06 -9.79 1.28
C GLY A 40 3.18 -8.84 0.85
N PHE A 41 2.88 -7.70 0.25
CA PHE A 41 3.80 -6.72 -0.37
C PHE A 41 4.54 -7.26 -1.62
N GLU A 42 4.00 -8.31 -2.24
CA GLU A 42 4.53 -8.92 -3.46
C GLU A 42 3.43 -9.00 -4.53
N LEU A 43 2.86 -7.84 -4.89
CA LEU A 43 1.67 -7.72 -5.73
C LEU A 43 1.75 -8.59 -7.00
N MET A 44 2.89 -8.60 -7.68
CA MET A 44 3.05 -9.33 -8.95
C MET A 44 3.16 -10.85 -8.80
N ALA A 45 3.34 -11.35 -7.57
CA ALA A 45 3.49 -12.79 -7.32
C ALA A 45 2.17 -13.58 -7.37
N TRP A 46 1.04 -12.90 -7.60
CA TRP A 46 -0.29 -13.51 -7.50
C TRP A 46 -0.95 -13.82 -8.86
N LYS A 47 -0.30 -13.56 -9.99
CA LYS A 47 -0.89 -13.69 -11.34
C LYS A 47 -1.51 -15.06 -11.64
N ASP A 48 -0.91 -16.13 -11.14
CA ASP A 48 -1.31 -17.52 -11.38
C ASP A 48 -2.10 -18.15 -10.22
N PHE A 49 -2.47 -17.33 -9.22
CA PHE A 49 -3.12 -17.80 -8.01
C PHE A 49 -4.64 -17.59 -8.07
N MET A 50 -5.42 -18.57 -7.63
CA MET A 50 -6.90 -18.49 -7.56
C MET A 50 -7.56 -18.00 -8.86
N GLN A 51 -7.12 -18.49 -10.03
CA GLN A 51 -7.67 -18.08 -11.32
C GLN A 51 -8.83 -18.96 -11.82
N GLU A 52 -9.21 -19.99 -11.07
CA GLU A 52 -10.36 -20.83 -11.38
C GLU A 52 -11.68 -20.08 -11.09
N GLU A 53 -12.74 -20.38 -11.85
CA GLU A 53 -14.06 -19.73 -11.73
C GLU A 53 -14.63 -19.73 -10.30
N LYS A 54 -14.33 -20.76 -9.52
CA LYS A 54 -14.76 -20.85 -8.11
C LYS A 54 -14.23 -19.73 -7.23
N TYR A 55 -13.15 -19.04 -7.64
CA TYR A 55 -12.52 -17.91 -6.93
C TYR A 55 -12.90 -16.54 -7.51
N SER A 56 -13.93 -16.46 -8.36
CA SER A 56 -14.34 -15.23 -9.04
C SER A 56 -14.76 -14.07 -8.09
N ASN A 57 -14.95 -14.36 -6.81
CA ASN A 57 -15.26 -13.36 -5.78
C ASN A 57 -14.05 -13.00 -4.90
N VAL A 58 -12.84 -13.27 -5.34
CA VAL A 58 -11.62 -12.89 -4.60
C VAL A 58 -11.14 -11.51 -5.07
N ILE A 59 -10.83 -10.64 -4.12
CA ILE A 59 -10.21 -9.33 -4.33
C ILE A 59 -8.79 -9.36 -3.77
N LEU A 60 -7.83 -8.84 -4.51
CA LEU A 60 -6.46 -8.69 -4.06
C LEU A 60 -6.27 -7.29 -3.45
N ASP A 61 -5.82 -7.26 -2.21
CA ASP A 61 -5.53 -6.04 -1.45
C ASP A 61 -4.03 -5.77 -1.41
N THR A 62 -3.63 -4.57 -1.80
CA THR A 62 -2.26 -4.08 -1.69
C THR A 62 -2.18 -2.85 -0.80
N HIS A 63 -1.10 -2.73 -0.02
CA HIS A 63 -0.84 -1.58 0.82
C HIS A 63 0.36 -0.80 0.27
N GLN A 64 0.19 0.49 0.00
CA GLN A 64 1.18 1.30 -0.68
C GLN A 64 1.54 2.55 0.12
N TYR A 65 2.81 2.64 0.51
CA TYR A 65 3.33 3.74 1.33
C TYR A 65 4.63 4.30 0.73
N LEU A 66 4.72 5.62 0.60
CA LEU A 66 5.93 6.28 0.09
C LEU A 66 7.16 6.04 0.98
N MET A 67 6.95 5.85 2.30
CA MET A 67 8.03 5.47 3.20
C MET A 67 8.68 4.11 2.84
N VAL A 68 7.94 3.20 2.21
CA VAL A 68 8.51 1.94 1.70
C VAL A 68 9.37 2.22 0.48
N ALA A 69 8.94 3.10 -0.42
CA ALA A 69 9.75 3.55 -1.55
C ALA A 69 11.08 4.18 -1.08
N GLU A 70 11.02 5.02 -0.03
CA GLU A 70 12.22 5.62 0.57
C GLU A 70 13.17 4.56 1.14
N ALA A 71 12.64 3.54 1.81
CA ALA A 71 13.43 2.42 2.33
C ALA A 71 14.10 1.61 1.21
N ASP A 72 13.48 1.55 0.03
CA ASP A 72 14.01 0.91 -1.17
C ASP A 72 14.92 1.85 -2.00
N GLY A 73 15.22 3.05 -1.49
CA GLY A 73 16.20 3.98 -2.07
C GLY A 73 15.62 5.09 -2.95
N CYS A 74 14.29 5.29 -2.96
CA CYS A 74 13.69 6.45 -3.63
C CYS A 74 14.17 7.75 -2.98
N GLU A 75 14.61 8.71 -3.80
CA GLU A 75 15.00 10.03 -3.32
C GLU A 75 13.81 10.78 -2.72
N GLN A 76 14.08 11.58 -1.67
CA GLN A 76 13.06 12.36 -0.97
C GLN A 76 12.77 13.68 -1.70
N THR A 77 12.28 13.56 -2.93
CA THR A 77 11.84 14.67 -3.78
C THR A 77 10.45 14.39 -4.37
N VAL A 78 9.69 15.44 -4.67
CA VAL A 78 8.36 15.28 -5.28
C VAL A 78 8.48 14.54 -6.62
N GLU A 79 9.47 14.87 -7.42
CA GLU A 79 9.72 14.28 -8.72
C GLU A 79 10.02 12.79 -8.62
N ALA A 80 10.84 12.38 -7.65
CA ALA A 80 11.18 10.98 -7.42
C ALA A 80 9.96 10.16 -6.96
N TYR A 81 9.16 10.69 -6.03
CA TYR A 81 7.92 10.03 -5.61
C TYR A 81 6.91 9.90 -6.74
N VAL A 82 6.73 10.98 -7.53
CA VAL A 82 5.83 10.94 -8.69
C VAL A 82 6.28 9.90 -9.71
N LYS A 83 7.57 9.86 -10.00
CA LYS A 83 8.18 8.88 -10.90
C LYS A 83 7.96 7.45 -10.37
N TYR A 84 8.27 7.21 -9.09
CA TYR A 84 8.09 5.91 -8.47
C TYR A 84 6.64 5.40 -8.57
N VAL A 85 5.66 6.25 -8.23
CA VAL A 85 4.26 5.85 -8.32
C VAL A 85 3.86 5.53 -9.76
N LYS A 86 4.28 6.34 -10.74
CA LYS A 86 3.91 6.16 -12.15
C LYS A 86 4.63 5.01 -12.85
N GLU A 87 5.90 4.78 -12.54
CA GLU A 87 6.71 3.80 -13.24
C GLU A 87 6.77 2.45 -12.52
N GLU A 88 6.62 2.43 -11.17
CA GLU A 88 6.73 1.20 -10.40
C GLU A 88 5.38 0.69 -9.87
N ILE A 89 4.45 1.56 -9.46
CA ILE A 89 3.21 1.11 -8.80
C ILE A 89 2.03 1.04 -9.77
N GLU A 90 1.75 2.12 -10.50
CA GLU A 90 0.60 2.18 -11.43
C GLU A 90 0.60 1.04 -12.46
N PRO A 91 1.73 0.68 -13.11
CA PRO A 91 1.77 -0.43 -14.05
C PRO A 91 1.48 -1.79 -13.39
N LYS A 92 1.93 -1.99 -12.15
CA LYS A 92 1.69 -3.25 -11.41
C LYS A 92 0.20 -3.41 -11.08
N ILE A 93 -0.46 -2.35 -10.62
CA ILE A 93 -1.91 -2.37 -10.36
C ILE A 93 -2.68 -2.63 -11.67
N THR A 94 -2.35 -1.88 -12.74
CA THR A 94 -2.97 -2.04 -14.04
C THR A 94 -2.81 -3.46 -14.60
N GLU A 95 -1.66 -4.06 -14.42
CA GLU A 95 -1.41 -5.43 -14.85
C GLU A 95 -2.21 -6.44 -14.02
N MET A 96 -2.22 -6.26 -12.69
CA MET A 96 -2.89 -7.21 -11.79
C MET A 96 -4.42 -7.15 -11.88
N GLU A 97 -5.02 -6.03 -12.28
CA GLU A 97 -6.46 -5.92 -12.56
C GLU A 97 -6.95 -6.89 -13.65
N LYS A 98 -6.05 -7.44 -14.46
CA LYS A 98 -6.39 -8.49 -15.45
C LYS A 98 -6.65 -9.85 -14.80
N TYR A 99 -6.22 -10.05 -13.57
CA TYR A 99 -6.27 -11.32 -12.84
C TYR A 99 -7.20 -11.28 -11.64
N PHE A 100 -7.28 -10.13 -10.97
CA PHE A 100 -8.13 -9.88 -9.81
C PHE A 100 -8.68 -8.46 -9.86
N PRO A 101 -9.84 -8.18 -9.28
CA PRO A 101 -10.10 -6.84 -8.80
C PRO A 101 -9.05 -6.47 -7.74
N VAL A 102 -8.32 -5.37 -7.93
CA VAL A 102 -7.25 -4.92 -7.02
C VAL A 102 -7.71 -3.70 -6.26
N ILE A 103 -7.60 -3.74 -4.94
CA ILE A 103 -7.80 -2.55 -4.10
C ILE A 103 -6.49 -2.11 -3.45
N CYS A 104 -6.29 -0.81 -3.32
CA CYS A 104 -5.26 -0.26 -2.44
C CYS A 104 -5.90 -0.04 -1.06
N GLY A 105 -5.84 -1.07 -0.20
CA GLY A 105 -6.54 -1.08 1.08
C GLY A 105 -5.95 -0.19 2.15
N GLU A 106 -4.67 0.17 1.99
CA GLU A 106 -4.03 1.18 2.83
C GLU A 106 -3.07 2.04 2.00
N TRP A 107 -3.15 3.35 2.18
CA TRP A 107 -2.22 4.34 1.65
C TRP A 107 -2.33 5.64 2.42
N CYS A 108 -1.29 6.47 2.42
CA CYS A 108 -1.36 7.81 3.00
C CYS A 108 -0.43 8.79 2.28
N LEU A 109 -0.48 10.06 2.70
CA LEU A 109 0.37 11.12 2.16
C LEU A 109 1.67 11.29 2.95
N PHE A 110 1.89 10.52 4.00
CA PHE A 110 3.10 10.64 4.80
C PHE A 110 4.33 10.37 3.94
N ASN A 111 5.32 11.25 4.05
CA ASN A 111 6.61 11.16 3.38
C ASN A 111 7.65 11.99 4.16
N SER A 112 8.93 11.62 4.06
CA SER A 112 10.00 12.27 4.81
C SER A 112 10.28 13.68 4.33
N LEU A 113 10.06 13.99 3.06
CA LEU A 113 10.24 15.34 2.51
C LEU A 113 9.34 16.36 3.21
N ALA A 114 8.04 16.08 3.31
CA ALA A 114 7.08 16.99 3.94
C ALA A 114 7.22 17.03 5.45
N CYS A 115 7.58 15.93 6.11
CA CYS A 115 7.76 15.93 7.56
C CYS A 115 9.08 16.57 8.00
N GLY A 116 10.04 16.74 7.10
CA GLY A 116 11.37 17.25 7.41
C GLY A 116 12.22 16.28 8.25
N CYS A 117 11.82 15.02 8.33
CA CYS A 117 12.53 13.98 9.06
C CYS A 117 13.71 13.46 8.26
N ASP A 118 14.88 13.34 8.88
CA ASP A 118 16.04 12.66 8.27
C ASP A 118 15.85 11.13 8.42
N THR A 119 15.10 10.54 7.52
CA THR A 119 14.81 9.09 7.54
C THR A 119 15.77 8.34 6.65
N LYS A 120 17.06 8.37 6.94
CA LYS A 120 18.02 7.50 6.25
C LYS A 120 17.57 6.04 6.38
N GLY A 121 17.05 5.50 5.28
CA GLY A 121 16.64 4.11 5.16
C GLY A 121 15.27 3.75 5.76
N GLY A 122 14.33 4.68 5.94
CA GLY A 122 12.95 4.41 6.39
C GLY A 122 12.82 3.88 7.83
N GLN A 123 13.92 3.60 8.51
CA GLN A 123 13.89 2.97 9.84
C GLN A 123 13.47 3.92 10.96
N SER A 124 13.74 5.21 10.84
CA SER A 124 13.43 6.18 11.90
C SER A 124 11.92 6.35 12.11
N VAL A 125 11.13 6.28 11.06
CA VAL A 125 9.65 6.37 11.12
C VAL A 125 9.06 5.13 11.79
N LEU A 126 9.59 3.96 11.47
CA LEU A 126 9.15 2.70 12.06
C LEU A 126 9.51 2.57 13.55
N ASN A 127 10.56 3.25 14.00
CA ASN A 127 11.05 3.21 15.36
C ASN A 127 10.55 4.38 16.24
N GLY A 128 9.62 5.21 15.75
CA GLY A 128 9.02 6.30 16.53
C GLY A 128 10.02 7.39 16.90
N VAL A 129 10.96 7.74 16.03
CA VAL A 129 11.89 8.85 16.27
C VAL A 129 11.11 10.15 16.40
N GLU A 130 11.29 10.82 17.53
CA GLU A 130 10.82 12.19 17.74
C GLU A 130 11.34 13.06 16.60
N GLY A 131 10.42 13.65 15.83
CA GLY A 131 10.76 14.54 14.73
C GLY A 131 11.64 15.68 15.26
N SER A 132 12.57 16.17 14.43
CA SER A 132 13.32 17.36 14.76
C SER A 132 12.32 18.49 15.04
N THR A 133 12.47 19.18 16.15
CA THR A 133 11.58 20.26 16.62
C THR A 133 11.61 21.51 15.71
N GLU A 134 12.46 21.54 14.69
CA GLU A 134 12.50 22.62 13.71
C GLU A 134 11.70 22.23 12.47
N GLU A 135 10.62 22.96 12.20
CA GLU A 135 9.89 22.85 10.92
C GLU A 135 10.78 23.32 9.76
N LYS A 136 11.45 22.37 9.11
CA LYS A 136 12.29 22.64 7.93
C LYS A 136 11.48 23.04 6.70
N VAL A 137 10.18 22.73 6.66
CA VAL A 137 9.28 22.91 5.51
C VAL A 137 8.08 23.72 5.96
N SER A 138 7.79 24.83 5.29
CA SER A 138 6.64 25.69 5.59
C SER A 138 5.30 24.99 5.35
N ALA A 139 4.25 25.39 6.04
CA ALA A 139 2.90 24.83 5.86
C ALA A 139 2.41 24.96 4.40
N GLU A 140 2.73 26.04 3.72
CA GLU A 140 2.37 26.21 2.30
C GLU A 140 3.11 25.23 1.39
N GLU A 141 4.38 25.01 1.65
CA GLU A 141 5.20 24.06 0.90
C GLU A 141 4.77 22.60 1.16
N LYS A 142 4.50 22.23 2.42
CA LYS A 142 3.87 20.96 2.78
C LYS A 142 2.59 20.71 1.99
N LYS A 143 1.72 21.72 1.91
CA LYS A 143 0.47 21.64 1.15
C LYS A 143 0.70 21.38 -0.35
N LYS A 144 1.71 22.03 -0.94
CA LYS A 144 2.08 21.79 -2.35
C LYS A 144 2.58 20.35 -2.56
N ILE A 145 3.45 19.86 -1.68
CA ILE A 145 3.95 18.49 -1.70
C ILE A 145 2.78 17.50 -1.60
N TYR A 146 1.94 17.62 -0.56
CA TYR A 146 0.81 16.72 -0.36
C TYR A 146 -0.18 16.73 -1.51
N ASN A 147 -0.47 17.90 -2.12
CA ASN A 147 -1.36 17.99 -3.28
C ASN A 147 -0.77 17.26 -4.50
N ALA A 148 0.52 17.38 -4.75
CA ALA A 148 1.19 16.68 -5.86
C ALA A 148 1.16 15.16 -5.64
N LEU A 149 1.48 14.71 -4.43
CA LEU A 149 1.50 13.30 -4.08
C LEU A 149 0.09 12.69 -4.02
N ALA A 150 -0.90 13.42 -3.51
CA ALA A 150 -2.29 12.97 -3.54
C ALA A 150 -2.77 12.74 -4.97
N LYS A 151 -2.48 13.69 -5.86
CA LYS A 151 -2.89 13.60 -7.26
C LYS A 151 -2.32 12.35 -7.94
N VAL A 152 -1.02 12.13 -7.87
CA VAL A 152 -0.38 10.99 -8.54
C VAL A 152 -0.81 9.66 -7.95
N GLN A 153 -0.95 9.57 -6.61
CA GLN A 153 -1.40 8.34 -5.95
C GLN A 153 -2.86 8.03 -6.32
N LEU A 154 -3.77 9.01 -6.31
CA LEU A 154 -5.15 8.81 -6.72
C LEU A 154 -5.27 8.41 -8.20
N GLU A 155 -4.43 8.98 -9.09
CA GLU A 155 -4.36 8.57 -10.50
C GLU A 155 -3.98 7.08 -10.62
N ALA A 156 -3.01 6.63 -9.83
CA ALA A 156 -2.57 5.24 -9.81
C ALA A 156 -3.63 4.30 -9.20
N TRP A 157 -4.24 4.68 -8.06
CA TRP A 157 -5.26 3.85 -7.40
C TRP A 157 -6.54 3.73 -8.24
N ASN A 158 -6.86 4.72 -9.06
CA ASN A 158 -7.98 4.66 -10.01
C ASN A 158 -7.75 3.69 -11.17
N LYS A 159 -6.57 3.08 -11.31
CA LYS A 159 -6.35 1.93 -12.22
C LYS A 159 -6.84 0.61 -11.64
N GLY A 160 -7.02 0.55 -10.32
CA GLY A 160 -7.60 -0.58 -9.60
C GLY A 160 -9.09 -0.42 -9.36
N SER A 161 -9.63 -1.37 -8.63
CA SER A 161 -11.07 -1.47 -8.30
C SER A 161 -11.50 -0.66 -7.07
N GLY A 162 -10.57 -0.07 -6.34
CA GLY A 162 -10.87 0.78 -5.18
C GLY A 162 -9.66 1.12 -4.33
N TYR A 163 -9.86 2.03 -3.37
CA TYR A 163 -8.81 2.42 -2.45
C TYR A 163 -9.36 2.98 -1.14
N TYR A 164 -8.57 2.86 -0.05
CA TYR A 164 -8.95 3.30 1.30
C TYR A 164 -7.78 4.05 1.94
N TYR A 165 -8.03 5.32 2.32
CA TYR A 165 -7.02 6.17 2.95
C TYR A 165 -6.77 5.74 4.40
N TRP A 166 -5.53 5.57 4.80
CA TRP A 166 -5.11 5.25 6.15
C TRP A 166 -4.43 6.45 6.84
N SER A 167 -5.09 7.11 7.81
CA SER A 167 -6.48 6.90 8.19
C SER A 167 -7.19 8.24 8.33
N TYR A 168 -8.53 8.20 8.34
CA TYR A 168 -9.36 9.39 8.46
C TYR A 168 -9.10 10.16 9.75
N LYS A 169 -8.86 9.48 10.89
CA LYS A 169 -8.65 10.10 12.20
C LYS A 169 -7.73 9.26 13.07
N LEU A 170 -6.74 9.90 13.65
CA LEU A 170 -5.85 9.33 14.66
C LEU A 170 -6.24 9.84 16.05
N LEU A 171 -5.98 9.02 17.10
CA LEU A 171 -6.27 9.39 18.50
C LEU A 171 -5.48 10.61 18.98
N THR A 172 -4.32 10.84 18.38
CA THR A 172 -3.38 11.94 18.71
C THR A 172 -3.47 13.12 17.75
N ASP A 173 -4.46 13.10 16.83
CA ASP A 173 -4.66 14.19 15.86
C ASP A 173 -5.24 15.39 16.59
N THR A 174 -4.43 16.41 16.79
CA THR A 174 -4.77 17.67 17.47
C THR A 174 -5.05 18.80 16.49
N VAL A 175 -5.62 18.50 15.33
CA VAL A 175 -6.07 19.51 14.38
C VAL A 175 -7.45 20.02 14.75
#